data_ee835c1f5689b9824b3bab8ff78a4e55
#
_entry.id   ee835c1f5689b9824b3bab8ff78a4e55
#
_cell.length_a   1.000
_cell.length_b   1.000
_cell.length_c   1.000
_cell.angle_alpha   90.00
_cell.angle_beta   90.00
_cell.angle_gamma   90.00
#
_symmetry.space_group_name_H-M   'P 1'
#
loop_
_entity.id
_entity.type
_entity.pdbx_description
1 polymer ?
#
loop_
_entity_poly.entity_id
_entity_poly.type
_entity_poly.pdbx_seq_one_letter_code
_entity_poly.pdbx_strand_id
1 'polypeptide(L)'
;MLLAKLLSKIFKKESGIVLIDYSGQKYICGKPKGDTPITLKLLKKNLNWKLILNPDLNFPVAYMNGDIVIENASLLEFLNLLFKNLGNEEITKTSYYLKKISSLFKNLTPKSLSKAKSSVQYHYDIGGEKGEKLYDLFLSKERFYSCAYWKSDNETLEQAQQNKVNHIIKKLGNIKPGSRVIDLGCGWGGMAFELAKQKGCEVTGISLSKNQIEYCRRKAKELNLDNQVTFELKDFRDVKGKYDYVTSIGAWEHFLKRNYLTALRKIYEIMNNKGICVLHTIGSILT
;
A
#
# COMPACT_ATOMS: atom_id res chain seq x y z
N MET A 1 6.87 23.71 -25.21
CA MET A 1 7.44 22.89 -24.12
C MET A 1 7.07 21.42 -24.31
N LEU A 2 7.95 20.45 -23.99
CA LEU A 2 7.68 19.03 -24.23
C LEU A 2 6.53 18.49 -23.36
N LEU A 3 6.48 18.87 -22.07
CA LEU A 3 5.38 18.48 -21.17
C LEU A 3 4.00 18.96 -21.70
N ALA A 4 3.92 20.19 -22.22
CA ALA A 4 2.69 20.70 -22.81
C ALA A 4 2.24 19.86 -24.02
N LYS A 5 3.19 19.44 -24.88
CA LYS A 5 2.88 18.54 -26.02
C LYS A 5 2.35 17.17 -25.54
N LEU A 6 2.88 16.62 -24.45
CA LEU A 6 2.40 15.37 -23.88
C LEU A 6 0.99 15.54 -23.25
N LEU A 7 0.78 16.60 -22.49
CA LEU A 7 -0.54 16.92 -21.93
C LEU A 7 -1.59 17.16 -23.02
N SER A 8 -1.22 17.85 -24.12
CA SER A 8 -2.13 18.03 -25.26
C SER A 8 -2.50 16.73 -25.96
N LYS A 9 -1.67 15.68 -25.85
CA LYS A 9 -2.05 14.34 -26.32
C LYS A 9 -3.02 13.64 -25.39
N ILE A 10 -2.93 13.88 -24.09
CA ILE A 10 -3.84 13.33 -23.07
C ILE A 10 -5.21 14.00 -23.20
N PHE A 11 -5.27 15.31 -23.25
CA PHE A 11 -6.50 16.10 -23.34
C PHE A 11 -6.98 16.30 -24.78
N LYS A 12 -7.15 15.23 -25.54
CA LYS A 12 -7.51 15.31 -26.97
C LYS A 12 -9.00 15.55 -27.25
N LYS A 13 -9.91 15.14 -26.37
CA LYS A 13 -11.34 15.08 -26.71
C LYS A 13 -12.06 16.40 -26.43
N GLU A 14 -12.92 16.44 -25.45
CA GLU A 14 -13.79 17.61 -25.20
C GLU A 14 -13.41 18.38 -23.93
N SER A 15 -12.19 18.22 -23.47
CA SER A 15 -11.71 18.80 -22.24
C SER A 15 -10.24 19.19 -22.35
N GLY A 16 -9.78 20.06 -21.47
CA GLY A 16 -8.41 20.50 -21.46
C GLY A 16 -8.09 21.31 -20.22
N ILE A 17 -6.82 21.70 -20.13
CA ILE A 17 -6.28 22.54 -19.08
C ILE A 17 -5.39 23.64 -19.67
N VAL A 18 -5.15 24.69 -18.91
CA VAL A 18 -4.07 25.63 -19.16
C VAL A 18 -2.87 25.23 -18.32
N LEU A 19 -1.73 25.07 -18.92
CA LEU A 19 -0.46 24.87 -18.25
C LEU A 19 0.32 26.19 -18.26
N ILE A 20 0.80 26.62 -17.09
CA ILE A 20 1.69 27.78 -16.95
C ILE A 20 3.04 27.26 -16.45
N ASP A 21 4.09 27.52 -17.16
CA ASP A 21 5.43 27.13 -16.73
C ASP A 21 6.06 28.14 -15.74
N TYR A 22 7.24 27.79 -15.24
CA TYR A 22 7.98 28.61 -14.26
C TYR A 22 8.33 30.02 -14.74
N SER A 23 8.31 30.28 -16.05
CA SER A 23 8.56 31.59 -16.64
C SER A 23 7.27 32.41 -16.86
N GLY A 24 6.10 31.82 -16.52
CA GLY A 24 4.80 32.42 -16.76
C GLY A 24 4.23 32.17 -18.16
N GLN A 25 4.94 31.43 -19.02
CA GLN A 25 4.47 31.10 -20.35
C GLN A 25 3.27 30.14 -20.28
N LYS A 26 2.17 30.52 -20.97
CA LYS A 26 0.93 29.74 -21.01
C LYS A 26 0.91 28.78 -22.20
N TYR A 27 0.41 27.58 -21.96
CA TYR A 27 0.19 26.54 -22.95
C TYR A 27 -1.22 25.97 -22.82
N ILE A 28 -1.97 25.96 -23.90
CA ILE A 28 -3.30 25.35 -23.93
C ILE A 28 -3.14 23.87 -24.26
N CYS A 29 -3.61 23.00 -23.37
CA CYS A 29 -3.55 21.55 -23.52
C CYS A 29 -4.99 21.00 -23.68
N GLY A 30 -5.34 20.57 -24.89
CA GLY A 30 -6.69 20.13 -25.23
C GLY A 30 -7.65 21.29 -25.49
N LYS A 31 -8.92 21.13 -25.09
CA LYS A 31 -10.00 22.13 -25.23
C LYS A 31 -10.53 22.53 -23.85
N PRO A 32 -9.89 23.48 -23.15
CA PRO A 32 -10.37 23.94 -21.87
C PRO A 32 -11.80 24.49 -21.99
N LYS A 33 -12.64 24.29 -20.98
CA LYS A 33 -14.04 24.74 -20.96
C LYS A 33 -14.22 25.91 -20.02
N GLY A 34 -15.12 26.82 -20.38
CA GLY A 34 -15.52 27.98 -19.57
C GLY A 34 -14.50 29.12 -19.59
N ASP A 35 -14.87 30.23 -18.96
CA ASP A 35 -14.07 31.45 -18.89
C ASP A 35 -12.89 31.32 -17.91
N THR A 36 -12.99 30.41 -16.94
CA THR A 36 -11.98 30.12 -15.93
C THR A 36 -11.53 28.65 -15.99
N PRO A 37 -10.72 28.27 -16.99
CA PRO A 37 -10.31 26.90 -17.16
C PRO A 37 -9.40 26.43 -16.03
N ILE A 38 -9.43 25.11 -15.76
CA ILE A 38 -8.48 24.49 -14.81
C ILE A 38 -7.07 24.80 -15.26
N THR A 39 -6.30 25.39 -14.38
CA THR A 39 -4.95 25.83 -14.67
C THR A 39 -3.94 25.14 -13.76
N LEU A 40 -2.91 24.55 -14.37
CA LEU A 40 -1.78 23.92 -13.69
C LEU A 40 -0.56 24.83 -13.79
N LYS A 41 -0.07 25.36 -12.67
CA LYS A 41 1.13 26.19 -12.60
C LYS A 41 2.33 25.40 -12.11
N LEU A 42 3.45 25.46 -12.79
CA LEU A 42 4.73 24.90 -12.38
C LEU A 42 5.65 26.03 -11.90
N LEU A 43 5.98 26.04 -10.62
CA LEU A 43 6.78 27.11 -10.01
C LEU A 43 8.30 26.87 -10.13
N LYS A 44 8.74 25.66 -10.57
CA LYS A 44 10.15 25.32 -10.71
C LYS A 44 10.50 24.81 -12.11
N LYS A 45 11.62 25.28 -12.67
CA LYS A 45 12.12 24.94 -14.01
C LYS A 45 12.27 23.43 -14.23
N ASN A 46 12.77 22.72 -13.24
CA ASN A 46 13.07 21.28 -13.34
C ASN A 46 11.83 20.38 -13.34
N LEU A 47 10.64 20.90 -12.99
CA LEU A 47 9.39 20.11 -12.97
C LEU A 47 9.00 19.60 -14.34
N ASN A 48 9.31 20.34 -15.40
CA ASN A 48 9.07 19.88 -16.77
C ASN A 48 9.64 18.48 -17.04
N TRP A 49 10.89 18.26 -16.69
CA TRP A 49 11.57 16.99 -16.91
C TRP A 49 11.18 15.94 -15.85
N LYS A 50 11.05 16.35 -14.60
CA LYS A 50 10.65 15.45 -13.52
C LYS A 50 9.28 14.81 -13.79
N LEU A 51 8.30 15.60 -14.24
CA LEU A 51 6.96 15.12 -14.56
C LEU A 51 6.93 14.22 -15.81
N ILE A 52 7.82 14.45 -16.77
CA ILE A 52 7.94 13.56 -17.94
C ILE A 52 8.59 12.23 -17.56
N LEU A 53 9.64 12.25 -16.75
CA LEU A 53 10.42 11.05 -16.42
C LEU A 53 9.72 10.14 -15.41
N ASN A 54 9.04 10.71 -14.41
CA ASN A 54 8.33 9.95 -13.38
C ASN A 54 7.17 10.76 -12.82
N PRO A 55 6.04 10.87 -13.54
CA PRO A 55 4.88 11.65 -13.10
C PRO A 55 4.29 11.09 -11.79
N ASP A 56 4.23 9.76 -11.64
CA ASP A 56 3.61 9.07 -10.50
C ASP A 56 4.22 9.47 -9.15
N LEU A 57 5.52 9.77 -9.15
CA LEU A 57 6.24 10.24 -7.95
C LEU A 57 6.32 11.76 -7.89
N ASN A 58 6.67 12.41 -9.01
CA ASN A 58 7.04 13.81 -8.97
C ASN A 58 5.83 14.76 -8.90
N PHE A 59 4.65 14.36 -9.42
CA PHE A 59 3.46 15.19 -9.32
C PHE A 59 2.99 15.32 -7.85
N PRO A 60 2.72 14.23 -7.10
CA PRO A 60 2.26 14.37 -5.72
C PRO A 60 3.31 15.03 -4.83
N VAL A 61 4.59 14.73 -4.98
CA VAL A 61 5.66 15.38 -4.20
C VAL A 61 5.73 16.88 -4.48
N ALA A 62 5.66 17.29 -5.73
CA ALA A 62 5.71 18.70 -6.10
C ALA A 62 4.43 19.45 -5.66
N TYR A 63 3.26 18.81 -5.71
CA TYR A 63 2.02 19.38 -5.21
C TYR A 63 2.07 19.60 -3.69
N MET A 64 2.49 18.58 -2.92
CA MET A 64 2.64 18.69 -1.45
C MET A 64 3.65 19.76 -1.03
N ASN A 65 4.71 19.96 -1.82
CA ASN A 65 5.71 20.99 -1.57
C ASN A 65 5.28 22.40 -2.01
N GLY A 66 4.10 22.53 -2.64
CA GLY A 66 3.65 23.81 -3.20
C GLY A 66 4.40 24.21 -4.49
N ASP A 67 5.16 23.32 -5.11
CA ASP A 67 5.89 23.57 -6.37
C ASP A 67 4.98 23.47 -7.59
N ILE A 68 3.81 22.86 -7.44
CA ILE A 68 2.70 22.81 -8.39
C ILE A 68 1.47 23.41 -7.72
N VAL A 69 0.81 24.33 -8.43
CA VAL A 69 -0.46 24.94 -8.00
C VAL A 69 -1.54 24.62 -9.01
N ILE A 70 -2.71 24.22 -8.51
CA ILE A 70 -3.92 24.02 -9.31
C ILE A 70 -4.82 25.23 -9.04
N GLU A 71 -5.22 25.94 -10.10
CA GLU A 71 -6.13 27.08 -10.01
C GLU A 71 -7.44 26.73 -10.72
N ASN A 72 -8.54 27.35 -10.24
CA ASN A 72 -9.90 27.21 -10.74
C ASN A 72 -10.46 25.78 -10.62
N ALA A 73 -9.87 24.94 -9.78
CA ALA A 73 -10.36 23.60 -9.44
C ALA A 73 -9.70 23.10 -8.16
N SER A 74 -10.37 22.18 -7.49
CA SER A 74 -9.77 21.35 -6.46
C SER A 74 -8.84 20.28 -7.07
N LEU A 75 -7.95 19.70 -6.24
CA LEU A 75 -7.11 18.56 -6.64
C LEU A 75 -7.96 17.41 -7.18
N LEU A 76 -9.10 17.13 -6.53
CA LEU A 76 -9.99 16.03 -6.94
C LEU A 76 -10.59 16.28 -8.34
N GLU A 77 -11.05 17.49 -8.62
CA GLU A 77 -11.58 17.82 -9.95
C GLU A 77 -10.51 17.73 -11.03
N PHE A 78 -9.29 18.22 -10.76
CA PHE A 78 -8.17 18.08 -11.68
C PHE A 78 -7.83 16.60 -11.95
N LEU A 79 -7.75 15.77 -10.89
CA LEU A 79 -7.45 14.34 -11.03
C LEU A 79 -8.56 13.61 -11.80
N ASN A 80 -9.83 13.90 -11.50
CA ASN A 80 -10.97 13.32 -12.23
C ASN A 80 -10.91 13.69 -13.71
N LEU A 81 -10.61 14.95 -14.04
CA LEU A 81 -10.45 15.39 -15.42
C LEU A 81 -9.28 14.64 -16.10
N LEU A 82 -8.14 14.54 -15.41
CA LEU A 82 -6.95 13.85 -15.89
C LEU A 82 -7.26 12.38 -16.17
N PHE A 83 -7.79 11.63 -15.20
CA PHE A 83 -8.08 10.20 -15.34
C PHE A 83 -9.17 9.90 -16.38
N LYS A 84 -10.20 10.76 -16.50
CA LYS A 84 -11.21 10.63 -17.54
C LYS A 84 -10.63 10.72 -18.97
N ASN A 85 -9.56 11.51 -19.15
CA ASN A 85 -8.89 11.68 -20.43
C ASN A 85 -7.78 10.67 -20.68
N LEU A 86 -7.21 10.12 -19.62
CA LEU A 86 -6.12 9.17 -19.70
C LEU A 86 -6.55 7.83 -20.33
N GLY A 87 -7.82 7.45 -20.37
CA GLY A 87 -8.37 6.22 -20.99
C GLY A 87 -7.45 4.99 -20.90
N ASN A 88 -7.96 3.81 -20.78
CA ASN A 88 -7.16 2.61 -20.47
C ASN A 88 -6.12 2.20 -21.53
N GLU A 89 -6.16 2.69 -22.76
CA GLU A 89 -5.35 2.14 -23.87
C GLU A 89 -4.10 2.96 -24.28
N GLU A 90 -4.11 4.30 -24.20
CA GLU A 90 -3.00 5.11 -24.72
C GLU A 90 -1.84 5.35 -23.75
N ILE A 91 -2.09 5.26 -22.43
CA ILE A 91 -1.05 5.39 -21.40
C ILE A 91 -0.19 4.15 -21.35
N THR A 92 -0.78 2.99 -21.59
CA THR A 92 -0.09 1.70 -21.52
C THR A 92 1.11 1.66 -22.46
N LYS A 93 1.05 2.22 -23.68
CA LYS A 93 2.17 2.13 -24.61
C LYS A 93 3.33 3.08 -24.27
N THR A 94 3.07 4.37 -24.07
CA THR A 94 4.15 5.34 -23.78
C THR A 94 4.70 5.19 -22.35
N SER A 95 3.83 4.98 -21.36
CA SER A 95 4.21 4.66 -20.00
C SER A 95 4.89 3.28 -19.91
N TYR A 96 4.46 2.29 -20.68
CA TYR A 96 5.09 0.98 -20.77
C TYR A 96 6.53 1.07 -21.29
N TYR A 97 6.79 1.81 -22.36
CA TYR A 97 8.16 1.99 -22.87
C TYR A 97 9.05 2.79 -21.91
N LEU A 98 8.52 3.85 -21.28
CA LEU A 98 9.26 4.61 -20.27
C LEU A 98 9.49 3.77 -18.99
N LYS A 99 8.50 2.99 -18.56
CA LYS A 99 8.64 2.02 -17.45
C LYS A 99 9.62 0.90 -17.82
N LYS A 100 9.62 0.40 -19.05
CA LYS A 100 10.55 -0.64 -19.51
C LYS A 100 12.00 -0.13 -19.51
N ILE A 101 12.24 1.10 -19.98
CA ILE A 101 13.55 1.74 -19.92
C ILE A 101 13.97 1.98 -18.46
N SER A 102 13.08 2.53 -17.62
CA SER A 102 13.39 2.74 -16.20
C SER A 102 13.58 1.43 -15.42
N SER A 103 12.91 0.35 -15.81
CA SER A 103 13.06 -0.97 -15.18
C SER A 103 14.40 -1.63 -15.54
N LEU A 104 14.93 -1.39 -16.72
CA LEU A 104 16.27 -1.83 -17.10
C LEU A 104 17.34 -1.20 -16.18
N PHE A 105 17.20 0.08 -15.85
CA PHE A 105 18.10 0.75 -14.89
C PHE A 105 17.81 0.39 -13.42
N LYS A 106 16.56 0.12 -13.05
CA LYS A 106 16.19 -0.31 -11.66
C LYS A 106 16.63 -1.75 -11.35
N ASN A 107 16.73 -2.62 -12.35
CA ASN A 107 17.17 -4.00 -12.16
C ASN A 107 18.67 -4.14 -11.97
N LEU A 108 19.46 -3.11 -12.28
CA LEU A 108 20.92 -3.10 -12.13
C LEU A 108 21.38 -2.78 -10.69
N THR A 109 20.50 -2.32 -9.81
CA THR A 109 20.84 -2.11 -8.39
C THR A 109 20.18 -3.17 -7.53
N PRO A 110 20.94 -4.14 -6.98
CA PRO A 110 20.39 -5.06 -5.99
C PRO A 110 19.99 -4.24 -4.75
N LYS A 111 18.67 -4.14 -4.50
CA LYS A 111 18.22 -3.61 -3.20
C LYS A 111 18.64 -4.63 -2.14
N SER A 112 19.66 -4.29 -1.36
CA SER A 112 20.12 -5.10 -0.24
C SER A 112 18.98 -5.32 0.76
N LEU A 113 19.06 -6.40 1.53
CA LEU A 113 18.13 -6.74 2.61
C LEU A 113 17.95 -5.58 3.60
N SER A 114 19.00 -4.80 3.85
CA SER A 114 18.98 -3.60 4.68
C SER A 114 18.06 -2.51 4.12
N LYS A 115 17.98 -2.32 2.79
CA LYS A 115 17.07 -1.33 2.17
C LYS A 115 15.60 -1.74 2.22
N ALA A 116 15.28 -3.03 2.18
CA ALA A 116 13.91 -3.50 2.36
C ALA A 116 13.44 -3.25 3.80
N LYS A 117 14.28 -3.56 4.78
CA LYS A 117 14.02 -3.31 6.20
C LYS A 117 13.86 -1.81 6.49
N SER A 118 14.75 -0.97 6.00
CA SER A 118 14.66 0.48 6.20
C SER A 118 13.43 1.10 5.52
N SER A 119 12.98 0.59 4.38
CA SER A 119 11.78 1.10 3.70
C SER A 119 10.50 0.76 4.46
N VAL A 120 10.38 -0.47 5.02
CA VAL A 120 9.23 -0.88 5.84
C VAL A 120 9.24 -0.09 7.15
N GLN A 121 10.38 0.04 7.81
CA GLN A 121 10.52 0.86 9.01
C GLN A 121 10.12 2.31 8.74
N TYR A 122 10.64 2.94 7.69
CA TYR A 122 10.29 4.32 7.35
C TYR A 122 8.78 4.49 7.11
N HIS A 123 8.12 3.54 6.48
CA HIS A 123 6.67 3.62 6.20
C HIS A 123 5.82 3.51 7.47
N TYR A 124 6.17 2.61 8.38
CA TYR A 124 5.36 2.33 9.57
C TYR A 124 5.83 3.07 10.83
N ASP A 125 7.07 3.57 10.84
CA ASP A 125 7.62 4.35 11.96
C ASP A 125 7.49 5.87 11.74
N ILE A 126 6.72 6.30 10.71
CA ILE A 126 6.42 7.71 10.44
C ILE A 126 5.79 8.34 11.68
N GLY A 127 6.46 9.37 12.24
CA GLY A 127 5.93 10.16 13.35
C GLY A 127 6.20 9.59 14.75
N GLY A 128 6.95 8.50 14.91
CA GLY A 128 7.23 7.90 16.22
C GLY A 128 5.96 7.60 17.02
N GLU A 129 5.91 7.94 18.31
CA GLU A 129 4.69 7.81 19.16
C GLU A 129 3.50 8.60 18.63
N LYS A 130 3.73 9.74 17.96
CA LYS A 130 2.68 10.52 17.29
C LYS A 130 2.15 9.83 16.04
N GLY A 131 2.92 8.93 15.42
CA GLY A 131 2.51 8.17 14.25
C GLY A 131 1.39 7.17 14.55
N GLU A 132 1.33 6.64 15.77
CA GLU A 132 0.21 5.78 16.18
C GLU A 132 -1.14 6.50 16.06
N LYS A 133 -1.19 7.78 16.44
CA LYS A 133 -2.39 8.62 16.34
C LYS A 133 -2.85 8.87 14.90
N LEU A 134 -1.92 8.88 13.93
CA LEU A 134 -2.28 9.01 12.52
C LEU A 134 -3.13 7.82 12.06
N TYR A 135 -2.75 6.61 12.45
CA TYR A 135 -3.49 5.41 12.08
C TYR A 135 -4.87 5.34 12.74
N ASP A 136 -5.04 5.89 13.95
CA ASP A 136 -6.33 5.98 14.64
C ASP A 136 -7.34 6.89 13.93
N LEU A 137 -6.89 7.79 13.04
CA LEU A 137 -7.76 8.70 12.30
C LEU A 137 -8.55 8.02 11.18
N PHE A 138 -8.07 6.91 10.64
CA PHE A 138 -8.66 6.32 9.44
C PHE A 138 -8.76 4.78 9.46
N LEU A 139 -8.09 4.09 10.38
CA LEU A 139 -8.23 2.64 10.53
C LEU A 139 -9.35 2.28 11.52
N SER A 140 -9.77 1.02 11.50
CA SER A 140 -10.66 0.46 12.52
C SER A 140 -9.99 0.47 13.90
N LYS A 141 -10.78 0.28 14.96
CA LYS A 141 -10.27 0.22 16.36
C LYS A 141 -9.17 -0.83 16.56
N GLU A 142 -9.20 -1.91 15.80
CA GLU A 142 -8.20 -2.97 15.78
C GLU A 142 -6.99 -2.64 14.90
N ARG A 143 -6.98 -1.45 14.29
CA ARG A 143 -5.91 -0.96 13.39
C ARG A 143 -5.58 -1.92 12.25
N PHE A 144 -6.59 -2.55 11.62
CA PHE A 144 -6.36 -3.32 10.42
C PHE A 144 -5.96 -2.41 9.26
N TYR A 145 -4.71 -2.50 8.82
CA TYR A 145 -4.19 -1.77 7.65
C TYR A 145 -4.19 -2.67 6.41
N SER A 146 -5.33 -3.28 6.14
CA SER A 146 -5.58 -4.15 4.99
C SER A 146 -7.04 -4.06 4.58
N CYS A 147 -7.36 -4.41 3.32
CA CYS A 147 -8.73 -4.29 2.79
C CYS A 147 -9.74 -5.02 3.67
N ALA A 148 -10.85 -4.36 3.96
CA ALA A 148 -11.98 -4.94 4.65
C ALA A 148 -12.84 -5.80 3.70
N TYR A 149 -13.74 -6.62 4.23
CA TYR A 149 -14.69 -7.43 3.45
C TYR A 149 -16.11 -6.92 3.70
N TRP A 150 -16.55 -6.06 2.81
CA TRP A 150 -17.89 -5.47 2.83
C TRP A 150 -18.90 -6.45 2.26
N LYS A 151 -19.97 -6.74 3.01
CA LYS A 151 -21.10 -7.55 2.57
C LYS A 151 -22.26 -6.70 2.09
N SER A 152 -22.33 -5.46 2.58
CA SER A 152 -23.30 -4.45 2.15
C SER A 152 -22.73 -3.05 2.31
N ASP A 153 -23.31 -2.07 1.61
CA ASP A 153 -22.91 -0.66 1.65
C ASP A 153 -23.24 0.03 2.99
N ASN A 154 -24.07 -0.58 3.82
CA ASN A 154 -24.51 -0.03 5.11
C ASN A 154 -23.66 -0.48 6.30
N GLU A 155 -22.60 -1.26 6.07
CA GLU A 155 -21.72 -1.72 7.15
C GLU A 155 -20.79 -0.61 7.62
N THR A 156 -20.41 -0.64 8.89
CA THR A 156 -19.30 0.18 9.39
C THR A 156 -17.96 -0.46 9.02
N LEU A 157 -16.88 0.32 9.11
CA LEU A 157 -15.53 -0.20 8.86
C LEU A 157 -15.20 -1.36 9.81
N GLU A 158 -15.60 -1.27 11.09
CA GLU A 158 -15.40 -2.33 12.07
C GLU A 158 -16.12 -3.62 11.69
N GLN A 159 -17.37 -3.52 11.23
CA GLN A 159 -18.14 -4.67 10.76
C GLN A 159 -17.48 -5.32 9.54
N ALA A 160 -17.07 -4.52 8.57
CA ALA A 160 -16.41 -5.02 7.36
C ALA A 160 -15.03 -5.64 7.68
N GLN A 161 -14.28 -5.08 8.63
CA GLN A 161 -13.02 -5.68 9.10
C GLN A 161 -13.26 -6.98 9.85
N GLN A 162 -14.30 -7.06 10.70
CA GLN A 162 -14.69 -8.31 11.38
C GLN A 162 -15.13 -9.38 10.37
N ASN A 163 -15.85 -8.99 9.32
CA ASN A 163 -16.21 -9.90 8.22
C ASN A 163 -14.96 -10.49 7.54
N LYS A 164 -13.94 -9.67 7.30
CA LYS A 164 -12.65 -10.12 6.76
C LYS A 164 -12.00 -11.15 7.69
N VAL A 165 -11.92 -10.87 8.98
CA VAL A 165 -11.35 -11.79 9.98
C VAL A 165 -12.09 -13.12 9.94
N ASN A 166 -13.42 -13.10 10.03
CA ASN A 166 -14.26 -14.29 10.02
C ASN A 166 -14.08 -15.09 8.70
N HIS A 167 -13.95 -14.38 7.58
CA HIS A 167 -13.70 -15.01 6.28
C HIS A 167 -12.34 -15.73 6.23
N ILE A 168 -11.29 -15.12 6.78
CA ILE A 168 -9.96 -15.73 6.89
C ILE A 168 -9.99 -16.94 7.81
N ILE A 169 -10.60 -16.82 9.00
CA ILE A 169 -10.74 -17.92 9.95
C ILE A 169 -11.52 -19.10 9.32
N LYS A 170 -12.57 -18.82 8.55
CA LYS A 170 -13.31 -19.84 7.81
C LYS A 170 -12.43 -20.58 6.79
N LYS A 171 -11.53 -19.86 6.10
CA LYS A 171 -10.58 -20.48 5.16
C LYS A 171 -9.51 -21.32 5.84
N LEU A 172 -9.12 -21.01 7.06
CA LEU A 172 -8.22 -21.85 7.86
C LEU A 172 -8.88 -23.15 8.33
N GLY A 173 -10.21 -23.26 8.24
CA GLY A 173 -10.95 -24.47 8.52
C GLY A 173 -11.17 -24.73 10.01
N ASN A 174 -11.08 -26.00 10.42
CA ASN A 174 -11.36 -26.40 11.81
C ASN A 174 -10.13 -26.24 12.70
N ILE A 175 -9.89 -25.01 13.14
CA ILE A 175 -8.78 -24.67 14.04
C ILE A 175 -9.14 -25.18 15.45
N LYS A 176 -8.23 -25.93 16.06
CA LYS A 176 -8.38 -26.41 17.45
C LYS A 176 -7.70 -25.46 18.44
N PRO A 177 -8.20 -25.34 19.66
CA PRO A 177 -7.49 -24.63 20.73
C PRO A 177 -6.06 -25.19 20.91
N GLY A 178 -5.10 -24.32 21.18
CA GLY A 178 -3.67 -24.67 21.27
C GLY A 178 -2.98 -24.88 19.92
N SER A 179 -3.70 -24.75 18.78
CA SER A 179 -3.03 -24.77 17.45
C SER A 179 -2.02 -23.62 17.34
N ARG A 180 -0.85 -23.94 16.77
CA ARG A 180 0.23 -22.98 16.57
C ARG A 180 0.05 -22.23 15.26
N VAL A 181 -0.10 -20.93 15.33
CA VAL A 181 -0.26 -20.05 14.16
C VAL A 181 0.89 -19.07 14.07
N ILE A 182 1.36 -18.80 12.86
CA ILE A 182 2.25 -17.66 12.60
C ILE A 182 1.57 -16.66 11.68
N ASP A 183 1.64 -15.37 12.05
CA ASP A 183 1.14 -14.25 11.25
C ASP A 183 2.33 -13.46 10.67
N LEU A 184 2.58 -13.67 9.36
CA LEU A 184 3.71 -13.08 8.64
C LEU A 184 3.35 -11.66 8.19
N GLY A 185 3.90 -10.67 8.87
CA GLY A 185 3.54 -9.27 8.69
C GLY A 185 2.29 -8.91 9.48
N CYS A 186 2.32 -9.18 10.79
CA CYS A 186 1.17 -9.06 11.69
C CYS A 186 0.63 -7.61 11.84
N GLY A 187 1.34 -6.60 11.34
CA GLY A 187 0.95 -5.21 11.48
C GLY A 187 0.72 -4.83 12.95
N TRP A 188 -0.44 -4.29 13.27
CA TRP A 188 -0.86 -3.90 14.62
C TRP A 188 -1.45 -5.06 15.44
N GLY A 189 -1.32 -6.30 14.96
CA GLY A 189 -1.66 -7.51 15.70
C GLY A 189 -3.13 -7.94 15.62
N GLY A 190 -3.98 -7.22 14.90
CA GLY A 190 -5.43 -7.48 14.89
C GLY A 190 -5.79 -8.92 14.56
N MET A 191 -5.18 -9.54 13.53
CA MET A 191 -5.47 -10.94 13.17
C MET A 191 -4.98 -11.93 14.24
N ALA A 192 -3.82 -11.69 14.84
CA ALA A 192 -3.27 -12.53 15.90
C ALA A 192 -4.17 -12.52 17.13
N PHE A 193 -4.64 -11.35 17.56
CA PHE A 193 -5.57 -11.23 18.68
C PHE A 193 -6.89 -11.94 18.42
N GLU A 194 -7.44 -11.80 17.23
CA GLU A 194 -8.70 -12.44 16.87
C GLU A 194 -8.60 -13.97 16.80
N LEU A 195 -7.51 -14.51 16.30
CA LEU A 195 -7.23 -15.95 16.30
C LEU A 195 -7.12 -16.49 17.75
N ALA A 196 -6.40 -15.78 18.61
CA ALA A 196 -6.29 -16.17 20.02
C ALA A 196 -7.66 -16.13 20.72
N LYS A 197 -8.41 -15.03 20.59
CA LYS A 197 -9.73 -14.85 21.22
C LYS A 197 -10.77 -15.86 20.73
N GLN A 198 -10.90 -16.02 19.41
CA GLN A 198 -11.99 -16.80 18.82
C GLN A 198 -11.69 -18.30 18.77
N LYS A 199 -10.42 -18.69 18.72
CA LYS A 199 -10.00 -20.08 18.49
C LYS A 199 -9.07 -20.64 19.57
N GLY A 200 -8.64 -19.83 20.53
CA GLY A 200 -7.71 -20.28 21.56
C GLY A 200 -6.34 -20.70 20.99
N CYS A 201 -5.90 -20.07 19.92
CA CYS A 201 -4.62 -20.38 19.27
C CYS A 201 -3.44 -19.82 20.04
N GLU A 202 -2.29 -20.49 19.91
CA GLU A 202 -0.98 -19.90 20.22
C GLU A 202 -0.45 -19.19 18.97
N VAL A 203 -0.42 -17.85 18.98
CA VAL A 203 -0.10 -17.07 17.79
C VAL A 203 1.23 -16.36 17.95
N THR A 204 2.13 -16.54 16.96
CA THR A 204 3.35 -15.75 16.81
C THR A 204 3.15 -14.73 15.70
N GLY A 205 3.14 -13.44 16.02
CA GLY A 205 3.11 -12.36 15.03
C GLY A 205 4.51 -11.81 14.78
N ILE A 206 4.88 -11.61 13.52
CA ILE A 206 6.17 -10.99 13.19
C ILE A 206 5.97 -9.75 12.34
N SER A 207 6.80 -8.73 12.57
CA SER A 207 6.88 -7.52 11.75
C SER A 207 8.32 -6.99 11.74
N LEU A 208 8.64 -6.15 10.74
CA LEU A 208 9.90 -5.40 10.67
C LEU A 208 9.79 -4.00 11.31
N SER A 209 8.60 -3.57 11.72
CA SER A 209 8.37 -2.30 12.40
C SER A 209 8.45 -2.48 13.91
N LYS A 210 9.38 -1.75 14.52
CA LYS A 210 9.56 -1.72 15.97
C LYS A 210 8.31 -1.18 16.68
N ASN A 211 7.73 -0.09 16.15
CA ASN A 211 6.55 0.56 16.72
C ASN A 211 5.35 -0.40 16.75
N GLN A 212 5.13 -1.16 15.66
CA GLN A 212 4.06 -2.16 15.61
C GLN A 212 4.26 -3.24 16.67
N ILE A 213 5.46 -3.78 16.79
CA ILE A 213 5.76 -4.85 17.78
C ILE A 213 5.59 -4.36 19.21
N GLU A 214 6.07 -3.15 19.52
CA GLU A 214 5.90 -2.56 20.85
C GLU A 214 4.43 -2.33 21.18
N TYR A 215 3.67 -1.79 20.26
CA TYR A 215 2.21 -1.66 20.38
C TYR A 215 1.54 -3.02 20.64
N CYS A 216 1.84 -4.02 19.81
CA CYS A 216 1.25 -5.35 19.92
C CYS A 216 1.51 -5.99 21.29
N ARG A 217 2.73 -5.85 21.82
CA ARG A 217 3.10 -6.36 23.16
C ARG A 217 2.35 -5.66 24.28
N ARG A 218 2.18 -4.33 24.20
CA ARG A 218 1.35 -3.59 25.16
C ARG A 218 -0.11 -4.05 25.09
N LYS A 219 -0.65 -4.13 23.86
CA LYS A 219 -2.03 -4.51 23.60
C LYS A 219 -2.35 -5.95 24.02
N ALA A 220 -1.39 -6.87 23.86
CA ALA A 220 -1.52 -8.24 24.34
C ALA A 220 -1.77 -8.30 25.86
N LYS A 221 -1.01 -7.54 26.65
CA LYS A 221 -1.18 -7.42 28.10
C LYS A 221 -2.51 -6.79 28.47
N GLU A 222 -2.90 -5.68 27.80
CA GLU A 222 -4.19 -5.03 28.02
C GLU A 222 -5.38 -5.97 27.78
N LEU A 223 -5.26 -6.89 26.84
CA LEU A 223 -6.28 -7.87 26.48
C LEU A 223 -6.18 -9.18 27.28
N ASN A 224 -5.19 -9.32 28.17
CA ASN A 224 -4.87 -10.57 28.90
C ASN A 224 -4.63 -11.75 27.96
N LEU A 225 -3.96 -11.50 26.82
CA LEU A 225 -3.64 -12.50 25.80
C LEU A 225 -2.13 -12.77 25.68
N ASP A 226 -1.31 -12.17 26.53
CA ASP A 226 0.16 -12.28 26.48
C ASP A 226 0.70 -13.70 26.73
N ASN A 227 -0.14 -14.60 27.27
CA ASN A 227 0.15 -16.03 27.36
C ASN A 227 -0.17 -16.80 26.07
N GLN A 228 -0.95 -16.22 25.14
CA GLN A 228 -1.40 -16.86 23.90
C GLN A 228 -0.76 -16.23 22.66
N VAL A 229 -0.39 -14.94 22.71
CA VAL A 229 0.19 -14.23 21.58
C VAL A 229 1.59 -13.73 21.88
N THR A 230 2.52 -14.00 20.97
CA THR A 230 3.91 -13.53 21.04
C THR A 230 4.18 -12.66 19.81
N PHE A 231 4.87 -11.52 20.00
CA PHE A 231 5.22 -10.63 18.91
C PHE A 231 6.74 -10.42 18.84
N GLU A 232 7.30 -10.64 17.63
CA GLU A 232 8.73 -10.59 17.39
C GLU A 232 9.11 -9.60 16.27
N LEU A 233 10.12 -8.77 16.54
CA LEU A 233 10.75 -7.95 15.50
C LEU A 233 11.66 -8.84 14.66
N LYS A 234 11.12 -9.43 13.60
CA LYS A 234 11.80 -10.50 12.86
C LYS A 234 11.44 -10.46 11.37
N ASP A 235 12.42 -10.78 10.52
CA ASP A 235 12.18 -11.03 9.10
C ASP A 235 11.60 -12.44 8.91
N PHE A 236 10.68 -12.60 7.97
CA PHE A 236 10.05 -13.90 7.69
C PHE A 236 11.07 -15.00 7.32
N ARG A 237 12.21 -14.61 6.75
CA ARG A 237 13.31 -15.53 6.37
C ARG A 237 13.99 -16.18 7.58
N ASP A 238 13.97 -15.48 8.73
CA ASP A 238 14.61 -15.93 9.97
C ASP A 238 13.66 -16.73 10.86
N VAL A 239 12.40 -16.93 10.42
CA VAL A 239 11.44 -17.76 11.15
C VAL A 239 11.90 -19.20 11.22
N LYS A 240 11.82 -19.78 12.42
CA LYS A 240 12.13 -21.17 12.71
C LYS A 240 10.96 -21.85 13.38
N GLY A 241 10.96 -23.17 13.39
CA GLY A 241 9.91 -23.97 14.01
C GLY A 241 8.85 -24.43 13.02
N LYS A 242 7.80 -25.05 13.55
CA LYS A 242 6.69 -25.59 12.77
C LYS A 242 5.37 -25.02 13.28
N TYR A 243 4.46 -24.70 12.35
CA TYR A 243 3.16 -24.10 12.61
C TYR A 243 2.06 -24.88 11.90
N ASP A 244 0.89 -24.99 12.54
CA ASP A 244 -0.26 -25.64 11.95
C ASP A 244 -0.94 -24.76 10.92
N TYR A 245 -0.86 -23.44 11.14
CA TYR A 245 -1.45 -22.42 10.26
C TYR A 245 -0.47 -21.26 10.03
N VAL A 246 -0.54 -20.73 8.82
CA VAL A 246 0.19 -19.51 8.43
C VAL A 246 -0.80 -18.48 7.91
N THR A 247 -0.76 -17.27 8.43
CA THR A 247 -1.49 -16.12 7.89
C THR A 247 -0.52 -15.06 7.38
N SER A 248 -0.90 -14.36 6.31
CA SER A 248 -0.19 -13.17 5.83
C SER A 248 -1.22 -12.26 5.16
N ILE A 249 -1.56 -11.16 5.81
CA ILE A 249 -2.70 -10.32 5.47
C ILE A 249 -2.21 -8.90 5.15
N GLY A 250 -2.24 -8.51 3.87
CA GLY A 250 -1.77 -7.18 3.43
C GLY A 250 -0.26 -6.96 3.60
N ALA A 251 0.53 -8.04 3.71
CA ALA A 251 1.98 -7.96 3.82
C ALA A 251 2.69 -8.35 2.51
N TRP A 252 1.99 -9.09 1.64
CA TRP A 252 2.56 -9.59 0.40
C TRP A 252 2.94 -8.48 -0.60
N GLU A 253 2.25 -7.35 -0.55
CA GLU A 253 2.48 -6.14 -1.32
C GLU A 253 3.87 -5.52 -1.05
N HIS A 254 4.40 -5.73 0.15
CA HIS A 254 5.74 -5.27 0.54
C HIS A 254 6.86 -6.21 0.08
N PHE A 255 6.50 -7.43 -0.33
CA PHE A 255 7.47 -8.36 -0.90
C PHE A 255 7.73 -8.00 -2.36
N LEU A 256 8.98 -7.86 -2.74
CA LEU A 256 9.32 -7.69 -4.14
C LEU A 256 9.04 -8.99 -4.89
N LYS A 257 8.54 -8.93 -6.14
CA LYS A 257 8.23 -10.10 -6.98
C LYS A 257 9.35 -11.16 -6.97
N ARG A 258 10.62 -10.73 -6.98
CA ARG A 258 11.78 -11.63 -6.89
C ARG A 258 11.87 -12.44 -5.60
N ASN A 259 11.20 -12.01 -4.53
CA ASN A 259 11.21 -12.68 -3.23
C ASN A 259 9.99 -13.60 -3.03
N TYR A 260 9.02 -13.63 -3.94
CA TYR A 260 7.81 -14.45 -3.79
C TYR A 260 8.14 -15.92 -3.65
N LEU A 261 9.01 -16.46 -4.53
CA LEU A 261 9.42 -17.87 -4.44
C LEU A 261 10.14 -18.19 -3.13
N THR A 262 10.99 -17.27 -2.65
CA THR A 262 11.68 -17.43 -1.36
C THR A 262 10.68 -17.43 -0.20
N ALA A 263 9.67 -16.56 -0.25
CA ALA A 263 8.63 -16.50 0.78
C ALA A 263 7.75 -17.77 0.78
N LEU A 264 7.34 -18.25 -0.40
CA LEU A 264 6.55 -19.48 -0.53
C LEU A 264 7.34 -20.71 -0.04
N ARG A 265 8.63 -20.80 -0.37
CA ARG A 265 9.50 -21.88 0.14
C ARG A 265 9.64 -21.83 1.65
N LYS A 266 9.79 -20.62 2.23
CA LYS A 266 9.86 -20.44 3.67
C LYS A 266 8.53 -20.82 4.35
N ILE A 267 7.39 -20.43 3.80
CA ILE A 267 6.07 -20.84 4.30
C ILE A 267 5.97 -22.37 4.29
N TYR A 268 6.34 -23.02 3.20
CA TYR A 268 6.35 -24.49 3.12
C TYR A 268 7.28 -25.12 4.16
N GLU A 269 8.48 -24.55 4.36
CA GLU A 269 9.45 -25.02 5.35
C GLU A 269 8.90 -24.99 6.78
N ILE A 270 8.19 -23.93 7.14
CA ILE A 270 7.70 -23.72 8.51
C ILE A 270 6.31 -24.32 8.78
N MET A 271 5.60 -24.79 7.76
CA MET A 271 4.30 -25.46 7.93
C MET A 271 4.46 -26.91 8.38
N ASN A 272 3.55 -27.36 9.24
CA ASN A 272 3.34 -28.76 9.55
C ASN A 272 2.72 -29.51 8.36
N ASN A 273 2.85 -30.84 8.33
CA ASN A 273 2.11 -31.68 7.40
C ASN A 273 0.60 -31.41 7.56
N LYS A 274 -0.10 -31.17 6.44
CA LYS A 274 -1.52 -30.76 6.42
C LYS A 274 -1.79 -29.36 6.98
N GLY A 275 -0.77 -28.54 7.24
CA GLY A 275 -0.93 -27.15 7.60
C GLY A 275 -1.63 -26.36 6.49
N ILE A 276 -2.33 -25.29 6.87
CA ILE A 276 -3.03 -24.40 5.94
C ILE A 276 -2.40 -23.02 6.00
N CYS A 277 -2.15 -22.46 4.81
CA CYS A 277 -1.70 -21.06 4.67
C CYS A 277 -2.80 -20.23 4.00
N VAL A 278 -3.13 -19.09 4.60
CA VAL A 278 -4.01 -18.08 3.99
C VAL A 278 -3.20 -16.82 3.69
N LEU A 279 -3.08 -16.51 2.40
CA LEU A 279 -2.50 -15.28 1.91
C LEU A 279 -3.63 -14.36 1.43
N HIS A 280 -3.66 -13.14 1.97
CA HIS A 280 -4.55 -12.08 1.52
C HIS A 280 -3.70 -10.92 0.99
N THR A 281 -3.95 -10.51 -0.24
CA THR A 281 -3.19 -9.45 -0.91
C THR A 281 -4.06 -8.71 -1.92
N ILE A 282 -3.67 -7.48 -2.23
CA ILE A 282 -4.27 -6.71 -3.32
C ILE A 282 -3.77 -7.31 -4.63
N GLY A 283 -4.70 -7.61 -5.52
CA GLY A 283 -4.42 -8.07 -6.88
C GLY A 283 -4.86 -7.05 -7.92
N SER A 284 -4.36 -7.22 -9.15
CA SER A 284 -4.84 -6.47 -10.32
C SER A 284 -5.46 -7.44 -11.31
N ILE A 285 -6.60 -7.07 -11.87
CA ILE A 285 -7.27 -7.80 -12.95
C ILE A 285 -6.65 -7.45 -14.32
N LEU A 286 -5.89 -6.35 -14.36
CA LEU A 286 -5.22 -5.90 -15.59
C LEU A 286 -3.87 -6.62 -15.72
N THR A 287 -3.77 -7.50 -16.67
CA THR A 287 -2.54 -8.17 -17.14
C THR A 287 -1.81 -7.32 -18.19
#